data_ff8628be6ba8e7f09b8af1db0f38e3d5
#
_entry.id   ff8628be6ba8e7f09b8af1db0f38e3d5
#
_cell.length_a   1.000
_cell.length_b   1.000
_cell.length_c   1.000
_cell.angle_alpha   90.00
_cell.angle_beta   90.00
_cell.angle_gamma   90.00
#
_symmetry.space_group_name_H-M   'P 1'
#
loop_
_entity.id
_entity.type
_entity.pdbx_description
1 polymer ?
#
loop_
_entity_poly.entity_id
_entity_poly.type
_entity_poly.pdbx_seq_one_letter_code
_entity_poly.pdbx_strand_id
1 'polypeptide(L)'
;MIIDTHCHAGLLKYEPVESLLYHMDHNGVDRAVLIQYAGNSDNSYLIECLERHNPRLAAAMIVDPADDGSAVRRWADAGIGGIRLPVDARSTSPDPLAIWRAADTCGLVVSAPCTPDRLVDGAFAELVEQFPNLAIVIEHLGGVGATATPP
;
A
#
# COMPACT_ATOMS: atom_id res chain seq x y z
N MET A 1 8.22 -12.92 16.99
CA MET A 1 8.10 -12.54 15.57
C MET A 1 7.95 -11.04 15.50
N ILE A 2 8.86 -10.38 14.79
CA ILE A 2 8.83 -8.93 14.53
C ILE A 2 8.53 -8.73 13.04
N ILE A 3 7.57 -7.85 12.73
CA ILE A 3 7.16 -7.54 11.36
C ILE A 3 7.30 -6.03 11.13
N ASP A 4 8.09 -5.63 10.15
CA ASP A 4 8.10 -4.26 9.64
C ASP A 4 6.95 -4.11 8.64
N THR A 5 5.95 -3.31 8.99
CA THR A 5 4.73 -3.17 8.18
C THR A 5 4.81 -2.05 7.13
N HIS A 6 5.92 -1.32 7.06
CA HIS A 6 6.08 -0.24 6.08
C HIS A 6 7.55 0.00 5.73
N CYS A 7 8.04 -0.69 4.74
CA CYS A 7 9.38 -0.46 4.18
C CYS A 7 9.33 -0.33 2.66
N HIS A 8 10.45 0.06 2.08
CA HIS A 8 10.59 0.24 0.65
C HIS A 8 11.83 -0.47 0.14
N ALA A 9 11.73 -1.03 -1.06
CA ALA A 9 12.86 -1.49 -1.84
C ALA A 9 12.65 -1.11 -3.31
N GLY A 10 13.73 -0.92 -4.06
CA GLY A 10 13.62 -0.54 -5.46
C GLY A 10 14.98 -0.46 -6.14
N LEU A 11 14.98 -0.36 -7.46
CA LEU A 11 16.19 -0.28 -8.26
C LEU A 11 16.57 1.15 -8.66
N LEU A 12 15.67 2.12 -8.47
CA LEU A 12 15.86 3.50 -8.93
C LEU A 12 15.81 4.52 -7.80
N LYS A 13 14.88 4.37 -6.85
CA LYS A 13 14.62 5.37 -5.80
C LYS A 13 15.10 4.92 -4.42
N TYR A 14 15.02 3.64 -4.16
CA TYR A 14 15.43 3.02 -2.89
C TYR A 14 16.53 2.01 -3.17
N GLU A 15 17.14 1.49 -2.10
CA GLU A 15 18.08 0.39 -2.22
C GLU A 15 17.39 -0.92 -2.63
N PRO A 16 18.12 -1.84 -3.25
CA PRO A 16 17.57 -3.15 -3.62
C PRO A 16 17.18 -3.96 -2.38
N VAL A 17 16.32 -4.96 -2.59
CA VAL A 17 15.74 -5.77 -1.51
C VAL A 17 16.80 -6.47 -0.66
N GLU A 18 17.96 -6.77 -1.19
CA GLU A 18 19.08 -7.39 -0.48
C GLU A 18 19.58 -6.52 0.68
N SER A 19 19.58 -5.19 0.52
CA SER A 19 19.92 -4.25 1.61
C SER A 19 18.88 -4.30 2.73
N LEU A 20 17.59 -4.35 2.38
CA LEU A 20 16.51 -4.50 3.35
C LEU A 20 16.66 -5.83 4.12
N LEU A 21 16.86 -6.93 3.43
CA LEU A 21 17.05 -8.25 4.04
C LEU A 21 18.24 -8.29 4.99
N TYR A 22 19.35 -7.66 4.61
CA TYR A 22 20.50 -7.51 5.49
C TYR A 22 20.14 -6.76 6.78
N HIS A 23 19.41 -5.64 6.69
CA HIS A 23 18.96 -4.89 7.86
C HIS A 23 17.96 -5.68 8.71
N MET A 24 17.04 -6.42 8.09
CA MET A 24 16.13 -7.31 8.79
C MET A 24 16.89 -8.37 9.61
N ASP A 25 17.85 -9.03 8.98
CA ASP A 25 18.65 -10.08 9.64
C ASP A 25 19.47 -9.52 10.80
N HIS A 26 20.09 -8.35 10.59
CA HIS A 26 20.90 -7.69 11.62
C HIS A 26 20.10 -7.23 12.84
N ASN A 27 18.82 -6.87 12.65
CA ASN A 27 17.94 -6.36 13.70
C ASN A 27 16.87 -7.37 14.17
N GLY A 28 16.91 -8.60 13.73
CA GLY A 28 15.99 -9.66 14.15
C GLY A 28 14.56 -9.43 13.67
N VAL A 29 14.38 -8.78 12.52
CA VAL A 29 13.06 -8.59 11.87
C VAL A 29 12.76 -9.82 11.04
N ASP A 30 11.67 -10.51 11.37
CA ASP A 30 11.30 -11.78 10.74
C ASP A 30 10.67 -11.58 9.36
N ARG A 31 9.77 -10.58 9.22
CA ARG A 31 9.01 -10.30 7.99
C ARG A 31 8.89 -8.80 7.73
N ALA A 32 8.63 -8.44 6.47
CA ALA A 32 8.41 -7.06 6.08
C ALA A 32 7.34 -6.91 5.00
N VAL A 33 6.70 -5.74 4.94
CA VAL A 33 5.75 -5.36 3.90
C VAL A 33 6.38 -4.28 3.03
N LEU A 34 6.65 -4.61 1.77
CA LEU A 34 7.15 -3.68 0.76
C LEU A 34 6.01 -2.79 0.28
N ILE A 35 6.09 -1.51 0.56
CA ILE A 35 5.11 -0.54 0.06
C ILE A 35 5.66 0.11 -1.21
N GLN A 36 4.89 0.07 -2.30
CA GLN A 36 5.27 0.78 -3.53
C GLN A 36 5.38 2.28 -3.27
N TYR A 37 6.34 2.93 -3.89
CA TYR A 37 6.53 4.38 -3.73
C TYR A 37 5.68 5.20 -4.69
N ALA A 38 5.23 6.36 -4.22
CA ALA A 38 4.39 7.27 -5.00
C ALA A 38 5.06 7.65 -6.33
N GLY A 39 4.27 7.58 -7.40
CA GLY A 39 4.71 7.86 -8.77
C GLY A 39 5.19 6.62 -9.54
N ASN A 40 5.14 5.42 -8.95
CA ASN A 40 5.44 4.17 -9.65
C ASN A 40 4.24 3.22 -9.61
N SER A 41 3.67 2.90 -10.76
CA SER A 41 2.61 1.90 -10.94
C SER A 41 3.11 0.58 -11.56
N ASP A 42 4.42 0.47 -11.87
CA ASP A 42 5.04 -0.79 -12.22
C ASP A 42 5.43 -1.55 -10.94
N ASN A 43 4.75 -2.66 -10.70
CA ASN A 43 4.95 -3.49 -9.52
C ASN A 43 5.77 -4.77 -9.82
N SER A 44 6.39 -4.87 -10.98
CA SER A 44 7.14 -6.06 -11.41
C SER A 44 8.26 -6.41 -10.44
N TYR A 45 8.99 -5.41 -9.95
CA TYR A 45 10.05 -5.64 -8.97
C TYR A 45 9.52 -6.15 -7.63
N LEU A 46 8.33 -5.71 -7.19
CA LEU A 46 7.70 -6.24 -5.98
C LEU A 46 7.37 -7.73 -6.16
N ILE A 47 6.84 -8.12 -7.30
CA ILE A 47 6.57 -9.54 -7.62
C ILE A 47 7.86 -10.36 -7.55
N GLU A 48 8.94 -9.90 -8.20
CA GLU A 48 10.23 -10.57 -8.15
C GLU A 48 10.72 -10.74 -6.69
N CYS A 49 10.57 -9.71 -5.85
CA CYS A 49 10.92 -9.80 -4.44
C CYS A 49 10.08 -10.85 -3.69
N LEU A 50 8.77 -10.91 -3.96
CA LEU A 50 7.89 -11.90 -3.33
C LEU A 50 8.26 -13.33 -3.74
N GLU A 51 8.47 -13.58 -5.02
CA GLU A 51 8.85 -14.89 -5.55
C GLU A 51 10.15 -15.41 -4.94
N ARG A 52 11.15 -14.52 -4.82
CA ARG A 52 12.49 -14.88 -4.31
C ARG A 52 12.56 -15.03 -2.79
N HIS A 53 11.71 -14.34 -2.04
CA HIS A 53 11.87 -14.20 -0.60
C HIS A 53 10.61 -14.56 0.23
N ASN A 54 9.67 -15.31 -0.35
CA ASN A 54 8.55 -15.89 0.38
C ASN A 54 9.06 -16.90 1.45
N PRO A 55 8.55 -16.90 2.70
CA PRO A 55 7.42 -16.12 3.21
C PRO A 55 7.84 -14.85 3.99
N ARG A 56 9.03 -14.31 3.75
CA ARG A 56 9.55 -13.17 4.53
C ARG A 56 8.95 -11.83 4.11
N LEU A 57 8.53 -11.70 2.85
CA LEU A 57 8.04 -10.45 2.29
C LEU A 57 6.56 -10.55 1.89
N ALA A 58 5.84 -9.46 2.10
CA ALA A 58 4.56 -9.15 1.49
C ALA A 58 4.68 -7.81 0.75
N ALA A 59 3.70 -7.45 -0.08
CA ALA A 59 3.77 -6.18 -0.80
C ALA A 59 2.40 -5.48 -0.92
N ALA A 60 2.46 -4.14 -1.00
CA ALA A 60 1.34 -3.28 -1.38
C ALA A 60 1.68 -2.52 -2.66
N MET A 61 0.87 -2.74 -3.70
CA MET A 61 1.01 -2.12 -5.02
C MET A 61 0.56 -0.65 -5.04
N ILE A 62 0.94 0.06 -6.10
CA ILE A 62 0.23 1.25 -6.59
C ILE A 62 -0.23 0.95 -8.01
N VAL A 63 -1.40 1.43 -8.40
CA VAL A 63 -1.91 1.39 -9.77
C VAL A 63 -2.12 2.80 -10.31
N ASP A 64 -2.30 2.91 -11.62
CA ASP A 64 -2.62 4.20 -12.26
C ASP A 64 -3.96 4.72 -11.72
N PRO A 65 -4.09 6.03 -11.43
CA PRO A 65 -5.36 6.62 -11.01
C PRO A 65 -6.51 6.43 -12.00
N ALA A 66 -6.22 6.15 -13.26
CA ALA A 66 -7.23 5.85 -14.28
C ALA A 66 -7.65 4.37 -14.33
N ASP A 67 -7.06 3.51 -13.48
CA ASP A 67 -7.38 2.09 -13.49
C ASP A 67 -8.86 1.85 -13.14
N ASP A 68 -9.48 0.94 -13.89
CA ASP A 68 -10.85 0.48 -13.68
C ASP A 68 -10.95 -0.74 -12.74
N GLY A 69 -9.89 -1.03 -12.02
CA GLY A 69 -9.71 -2.19 -11.17
C GLY A 69 -9.06 -3.40 -11.88
N SER A 70 -8.79 -3.32 -13.17
CA SER A 70 -8.20 -4.43 -13.92
C SER A 70 -6.73 -4.67 -13.55
N ALA A 71 -5.95 -3.60 -13.38
CA ALA A 71 -4.57 -3.72 -12.92
C ALA A 71 -4.50 -4.19 -11.46
N VAL A 72 -5.43 -3.74 -10.60
CA VAL A 72 -5.52 -4.25 -9.22
C VAL A 72 -5.67 -5.76 -9.22
N ARG A 73 -6.65 -6.29 -9.97
CA ARG A 73 -6.89 -7.74 -10.07
C ARG A 73 -5.67 -8.48 -10.59
N ARG A 74 -5.06 -7.99 -11.67
CA ARG A 74 -3.86 -8.60 -12.27
C ARG A 74 -2.71 -8.72 -11.27
N TRP A 75 -2.41 -7.68 -10.51
CA TRP A 75 -1.33 -7.70 -9.54
C TRP A 75 -1.66 -8.53 -8.29
N ALA A 76 -2.94 -8.56 -7.89
CA ALA A 76 -3.41 -9.45 -6.83
C ALA A 76 -3.26 -10.93 -7.24
N ASP A 77 -3.65 -11.29 -8.46
CA ASP A 77 -3.48 -12.63 -9.03
C ASP A 77 -2.00 -13.04 -9.10
N ALA A 78 -1.10 -12.08 -9.29
CA ALA A 78 0.35 -12.29 -9.25
C ALA A 78 0.93 -12.42 -7.81
N GLY A 79 0.11 -12.26 -6.76
CA GLY A 79 0.50 -12.52 -5.37
C GLY A 79 0.69 -11.27 -4.50
N ILE A 80 0.39 -10.07 -4.97
CA ILE A 80 0.42 -8.86 -4.12
C ILE A 80 -0.82 -8.84 -3.23
N GLY A 81 -0.61 -8.79 -1.90
CA GLY A 81 -1.68 -8.84 -0.89
C GLY A 81 -2.20 -7.48 -0.42
N GLY A 82 -1.66 -6.37 -0.91
CA GLY A 82 -2.07 -5.03 -0.50
C GLY A 82 -2.02 -3.99 -1.62
N ILE A 83 -2.64 -2.85 -1.36
CA ILE A 83 -2.60 -1.69 -2.26
C ILE A 83 -2.37 -0.41 -1.45
N ARG A 84 -1.48 0.44 -1.90
CA ARG A 84 -1.28 1.78 -1.34
C ARG A 84 -2.22 2.76 -2.04
N LEU A 85 -3.22 3.25 -1.31
CA LEU A 85 -4.31 4.06 -1.87
C LEU A 85 -4.69 5.18 -0.91
N PRO A 86 -4.51 6.46 -1.26
CA PRO A 86 -4.94 7.59 -0.43
C PRO A 86 -6.43 7.52 -0.09
N VAL A 87 -6.84 7.94 1.11
CA VAL A 87 -8.24 7.88 1.58
C VAL A 87 -9.21 8.64 0.67
N ASP A 88 -8.74 9.65 -0.03
CA ASP A 88 -9.50 10.46 -0.98
C ASP A 88 -9.30 10.05 -2.45
N ALA A 89 -8.60 8.93 -2.69
CA ALA A 89 -8.37 8.45 -4.05
C ALA A 89 -9.70 8.11 -4.75
N ARG A 90 -9.86 8.64 -5.94
CA ARG A 90 -10.97 8.33 -6.85
C ARG A 90 -10.40 8.04 -8.22
N SER A 91 -10.85 6.96 -8.84
CA SER A 91 -10.47 6.65 -10.20
C SER A 91 -11.05 7.69 -11.17
N THR A 92 -10.31 8.00 -12.21
CA THR A 92 -10.81 8.79 -13.34
C THR A 92 -11.57 7.93 -14.36
N SER A 93 -11.71 6.63 -14.10
CA SER A 93 -12.59 5.73 -14.86
C SER A 93 -14.08 6.11 -14.64
N PRO A 94 -15.03 5.53 -15.41
CA PRO A 94 -16.45 5.77 -15.19
C PRO A 94 -16.98 5.41 -13.79
N ASP A 95 -16.30 4.50 -13.06
CA ASP A 95 -16.58 4.22 -11.65
C ASP A 95 -15.46 4.85 -10.78
N PRO A 96 -15.73 5.95 -10.07
CA PRO A 96 -14.72 6.59 -9.20
C PRO A 96 -14.19 5.69 -8.07
N LEU A 97 -14.92 4.66 -7.71
CA LEU A 97 -14.54 3.70 -6.67
C LEU A 97 -14.03 2.35 -7.23
N ALA A 98 -13.74 2.26 -8.53
CA ALA A 98 -13.32 1.02 -9.18
C ALA A 98 -12.12 0.36 -8.50
N ILE A 99 -11.11 1.14 -8.12
CA ILE A 99 -9.90 0.65 -7.45
C ILE A 99 -10.25 0.11 -6.04
N TRP A 100 -11.06 0.84 -5.27
CA TRP A 100 -11.52 0.42 -3.94
C TRP A 100 -12.33 -0.87 -4.00
N ARG A 101 -13.24 -0.96 -4.96
CA ARG A 101 -14.08 -2.14 -5.19
C ARG A 101 -13.26 -3.35 -5.61
N ALA A 102 -12.24 -3.15 -6.45
CA ALA A 102 -11.32 -4.21 -6.82
C ALA A 102 -10.47 -4.67 -5.63
N ALA A 103 -10.00 -3.75 -4.79
CA ALA A 103 -9.27 -4.08 -3.56
C ALA A 103 -10.12 -4.93 -2.60
N ASP A 104 -11.38 -4.53 -2.36
CA ASP A 104 -12.34 -5.29 -1.55
C ASP A 104 -12.59 -6.68 -2.13
N THR A 105 -12.89 -6.76 -3.43
CA THR A 105 -13.17 -8.03 -4.12
C THR A 105 -11.99 -9.01 -4.06
N CYS A 106 -10.75 -8.48 -4.16
CA CYS A 106 -9.53 -9.28 -4.10
C CYS A 106 -9.07 -9.56 -2.65
N GLY A 107 -9.77 -9.05 -1.63
CA GLY A 107 -9.39 -9.22 -0.22
C GLY A 107 -8.06 -8.56 0.15
N LEU A 108 -7.72 -7.46 -0.51
CA LEU A 108 -6.46 -6.74 -0.26
C LEU A 108 -6.51 -5.94 1.03
N VAL A 109 -5.35 -5.69 1.62
CA VAL A 109 -5.18 -4.68 2.67
C VAL A 109 -4.85 -3.33 1.99
N VAL A 110 -5.61 -2.29 2.33
CA VAL A 110 -5.31 -0.94 1.86
C VAL A 110 -4.37 -0.25 2.84
N SER A 111 -3.18 0.14 2.37
CA SER A 111 -2.26 1.03 3.09
C SER A 111 -2.57 2.46 2.66
N ALA A 112 -3.15 3.25 3.56
CA ALA A 112 -3.80 4.52 3.22
C ALA A 112 -3.02 5.73 3.75
N PRO A 113 -2.20 6.39 2.90
CA PRO A 113 -1.67 7.70 3.25
C PRO A 113 -2.81 8.73 3.31
N CYS A 114 -2.78 9.58 4.33
CA CYS A 114 -3.79 10.61 4.52
C CYS A 114 -3.24 11.79 5.32
N THR A 115 -4.07 12.81 5.46
CA THR A 115 -3.89 13.91 6.40
C THR A 115 -5.01 13.89 7.44
N PRO A 116 -4.85 14.52 8.63
CA PRO A 116 -5.89 14.56 9.65
C PRO A 116 -7.24 15.08 9.12
N ASP A 117 -7.22 16.11 8.27
CA ASP A 117 -8.43 16.68 7.69
C ASP A 117 -9.20 15.67 6.82
N ARG A 118 -8.47 14.82 6.09
CA ARG A 118 -9.07 13.79 5.25
C ARG A 118 -9.66 12.63 6.05
N LEU A 119 -9.14 12.36 7.24
CA LEU A 119 -9.69 11.32 8.12
C LEU A 119 -11.04 11.69 8.74
N VAL A 120 -11.25 12.99 9.00
CA VAL A 120 -12.51 13.49 9.56
C VAL A 120 -13.51 13.94 8.49
N ASP A 121 -13.14 13.85 7.22
CA ASP A 121 -14.03 14.16 6.09
C ASP A 121 -15.13 13.09 5.99
N GLY A 122 -16.38 13.53 5.81
CA GLY A 122 -17.52 12.65 5.62
C GLY A 122 -17.35 11.67 4.45
N ALA A 123 -16.60 12.05 3.42
CA ALA A 123 -16.31 11.19 2.28
C ALA A 123 -15.47 9.94 2.63
N PHE A 124 -14.62 10.01 3.66
CA PHE A 124 -13.92 8.83 4.15
C PHE A 124 -14.84 7.94 5.00
N ALA A 125 -15.71 8.53 5.82
CA ALA A 125 -16.70 7.76 6.58
C ALA A 125 -17.65 7.00 5.64
N GLU A 126 -18.17 7.66 4.62
CA GLU A 126 -19.01 7.01 3.58
C GLU A 126 -18.28 5.85 2.87
N LEU A 127 -16.98 6.03 2.58
CA LEU A 127 -16.18 4.97 1.95
C LEU A 127 -16.04 3.74 2.87
N VAL A 128 -15.77 3.95 4.17
CA VAL A 128 -15.69 2.86 5.14
C VAL A 128 -17.03 2.13 5.29
N GLU A 129 -18.16 2.87 5.30
CA GLU A 129 -19.50 2.28 5.32
C GLU A 129 -19.79 1.47 4.06
N GLN A 130 -19.29 1.91 2.91
CA GLN A 130 -19.50 1.21 1.63
C GLN A 130 -18.67 -0.09 1.52
N PHE A 131 -17.51 -0.15 2.19
CA PHE A 131 -16.60 -1.30 2.19
C PHE A 131 -16.31 -1.79 3.62
N PRO A 132 -17.32 -2.32 4.34
CA PRO A 132 -17.21 -2.61 5.78
C PRO A 132 -16.26 -3.77 6.11
N ASN A 133 -15.90 -4.59 5.14
CA ASN A 133 -14.97 -5.71 5.31
C ASN A 133 -13.56 -5.42 4.80
N LEU A 134 -13.34 -4.28 4.16
CA LEU A 134 -12.03 -3.90 3.63
C LEU A 134 -11.10 -3.48 4.77
N ALA A 135 -9.98 -4.18 4.92
CA ALA A 135 -8.96 -3.80 5.89
C ALA A 135 -8.20 -2.56 5.43
N ILE A 136 -8.30 -1.48 6.20
CA ILE A 136 -7.62 -0.20 5.92
C ILE A 136 -6.62 0.09 7.04
N VAL A 137 -5.35 0.28 6.69
CA VAL A 137 -4.26 0.67 7.59
C VAL A 137 -3.89 2.12 7.30
N ILE A 138 -4.06 3.00 8.27
CA ILE A 138 -3.71 4.42 8.13
C ILE A 138 -2.20 4.58 8.30
N GLU A 139 -1.53 5.08 7.25
CA GLU A 139 -0.09 5.34 7.29
C GLU A 139 0.27 6.53 8.18
N HIS A 140 1.46 6.46 8.79
CA HIS A 140 2.10 7.59 9.48
C HIS A 140 1.20 8.30 10.49
N LEU A 141 0.39 7.55 11.25
CA LEU A 141 -0.58 8.08 12.22
C LEU A 141 -1.54 9.12 11.61
N GLY A 142 -1.90 8.96 10.34
CA GLY A 142 -2.77 9.91 9.63
C GLY A 142 -2.11 11.27 9.39
N GLY A 143 -0.78 11.34 9.36
CA GLY A 143 -0.06 12.59 9.19
C GLY A 143 -0.09 13.51 10.41
N VAL A 144 -0.59 13.04 11.56
CA VAL A 144 -0.61 13.84 12.81
C VAL A 144 0.83 14.19 13.20
N GLY A 145 1.08 15.48 13.41
CA GLY A 145 2.40 16.01 13.74
C GLY A 145 3.31 16.32 12.54
N ALA A 146 2.99 15.89 11.33
CA ALA A 146 3.80 16.17 10.15
C ALA A 146 3.84 17.68 9.77
N THR A 147 2.85 18.44 10.21
CA THR A 147 2.73 19.90 9.99
C THR A 147 3.11 20.73 11.22
N ALA A 148 3.46 20.07 12.33
CA ALA A 148 3.89 20.80 13.52
C ALA A 148 5.27 21.42 13.23
N THR A 149 5.30 22.75 13.09
CA THR A 149 6.55 23.48 13.16
C THR A 149 7.13 23.23 14.56
N PRO A 150 8.36 22.70 14.70
CA PRO A 150 8.95 22.56 16.03
C PRO A 150 9.00 23.95 16.70
N PRO A 151 8.78 24.02 18.01
CA PRO A 151 8.84 25.27 18.76
C PRO A 151 10.21 25.93 18.69
#